data_80ab90e34106b2e5986754baf83ab740
#
_entry.id   80ab90e34106b2e5986754baf83ab740
#
_cell.length_a   1.000
_cell.length_b   1.000
_cell.length_c   1.000
_cell.angle_alpha   90.00
_cell.angle_beta   90.00
_cell.angle_gamma   90.00
#
_symmetry.space_group_name_H-M   'P 1'
#
loop_
_entity.id
_entity.type
_entity.pdbx_description
1 polymer ?
#
loop_
_entity_poly.entity_id
_entity_poly.type
_entity_poly.pdbx_seq_one_letter_code
_entity_poly.pdbx_strand_id
1 'polypeptide(L)'
;DDYKTAAAVYSEANAIVRDEKSSHFVNAAEKITSYSSCTSALAFEKFMILLNLRDNNIYIKTPVYLCDKYFLYFFSPEIVLTFDIEDLFYYSGHKIMSRGGYFFVNDFGMQTSILARFGIRSHSVKGKDYLFRNGDEHDFRYSNVAVVNRYNGVEQIEKNGRILYRTRIHINGNYTIGTYTSENEAAIAYNRAIDLLAEQLPDFKNYTRNYIEGLSHIEYASIYNTVKISRRFRHY
;
A
#
# COMPACT_ATOMS: atom_id res chain seq x y z
N ASP A 1 -33.52 12.71 25.13
CA ASP A 1 -33.11 11.60 24.26
C ASP A 1 -31.62 11.32 24.36
N ASP A 2 -30.74 12.34 24.37
CA ASP A 2 -29.27 12.15 24.44
C ASP A 2 -28.80 11.40 25.70
N TYR A 3 -29.39 11.65 26.86
CA TYR A 3 -28.99 10.97 28.10
C TYR A 3 -29.30 9.46 28.09
N LYS A 4 -30.45 9.06 27.54
CA LYS A 4 -30.82 7.65 27.44
C LYS A 4 -29.91 6.90 26.45
N THR A 5 -29.59 7.53 25.34
CA THR A 5 -28.64 6.99 24.35
C THR A 5 -27.24 6.84 24.95
N ALA A 6 -26.74 7.86 25.64
CA ALA A 6 -25.47 7.81 26.33
C ALA A 6 -25.41 6.73 27.41
N ALA A 7 -26.46 6.55 28.18
CA ALA A 7 -26.57 5.51 29.21
C ALA A 7 -26.57 4.10 28.60
N ALA A 8 -27.26 3.90 27.44
CA ALA A 8 -27.27 2.64 26.73
C ALA A 8 -25.87 2.29 26.19
N VAL A 9 -25.20 3.24 25.52
CA VAL A 9 -23.85 3.09 25.04
C VAL A 9 -22.85 2.73 26.15
N TYR A 10 -22.96 3.43 27.30
CA TYR A 10 -22.11 3.15 28.45
C TYR A 10 -22.37 1.76 29.05
N SER A 11 -23.64 1.35 29.14
CA SER A 11 -24.03 0.03 29.63
C SER A 11 -23.49 -1.10 28.72
N GLU A 12 -23.65 -0.97 27.39
CA GLU A 12 -23.14 -1.92 26.40
C GLU A 12 -21.63 -1.99 26.45
N ALA A 13 -20.92 -0.85 26.50
CA ALA A 13 -19.48 -0.78 26.59
C ALA A 13 -18.94 -1.51 27.84
N ASN A 14 -19.56 -1.29 28.99
CA ASN A 14 -19.19 -1.97 30.24
C ASN A 14 -19.45 -3.48 30.17
N ALA A 15 -20.55 -3.90 29.54
CA ALA A 15 -20.86 -5.31 29.37
C ALA A 15 -19.79 -6.04 28.54
N ILE A 16 -19.32 -5.40 27.46
CA ILE A 16 -18.26 -5.94 26.61
C ILE A 16 -16.95 -6.10 27.38
N VAL A 17 -16.51 -5.06 28.09
CA VAL A 17 -15.22 -5.06 28.81
C VAL A 17 -15.23 -6.04 29.99
N ARG A 18 -16.39 -6.26 30.63
CA ARG A 18 -16.55 -7.15 31.79
C ARG A 18 -16.89 -8.60 31.43
N ASP A 19 -17.13 -8.89 30.16
CA ASP A 19 -17.49 -10.23 29.72
C ASP A 19 -16.26 -11.14 29.71
N GLU A 20 -16.00 -11.78 30.84
CA GLU A 20 -14.89 -12.75 31.02
C GLU A 20 -15.16 -14.09 30.32
N LYS A 21 -16.38 -14.33 29.83
CA LYS A 21 -16.80 -15.63 29.29
C LYS A 21 -16.71 -15.75 27.78
N SER A 22 -16.53 -14.64 27.06
CA SER A 22 -16.46 -14.75 25.63
C SER A 22 -15.10 -15.37 25.26
N SER A 23 -15.16 -16.60 24.77
CA SER A 23 -14.04 -17.29 24.16
C SER A 23 -13.28 -16.36 23.21
N HIS A 24 -11.97 -16.44 23.20
CA HIS A 24 -11.15 -15.72 22.23
C HIS A 24 -11.68 -15.98 20.80
N PHE A 25 -12.24 -14.97 20.17
CA PHE A 25 -12.74 -15.10 18.80
C PHE A 25 -11.56 -15.43 17.89
N VAL A 26 -11.63 -16.57 17.23
CA VAL A 26 -10.51 -17.12 16.47
C VAL A 26 -10.31 -16.37 15.14
N ASN A 27 -11.38 -15.76 14.60
CA ASN A 27 -11.33 -15.11 13.29
C ASN A 27 -12.16 -13.81 13.20
N ALA A 28 -11.95 -13.05 12.12
CA ALA A 28 -12.63 -11.78 11.90
C ALA A 28 -14.15 -11.92 11.76
N ALA A 29 -14.63 -13.01 11.13
CA ALA A 29 -16.06 -13.24 10.92
C ALA A 29 -16.83 -13.44 12.25
N GLU A 30 -16.23 -14.15 13.19
CA GLU A 30 -16.82 -14.35 14.54
C GLU A 30 -16.93 -13.02 15.29
N LYS A 31 -15.91 -12.15 15.17
CA LYS A 31 -15.94 -10.82 15.78
C LYS A 31 -17.07 -9.94 15.21
N ILE A 32 -17.27 -9.98 13.92
CA ILE A 32 -18.34 -9.24 13.23
C ILE A 32 -19.71 -9.78 13.64
N THR A 33 -19.89 -11.09 13.68
CA THR A 33 -21.13 -11.74 14.13
C THR A 33 -21.44 -11.39 15.58
N SER A 34 -20.43 -11.34 16.45
CA SER A 34 -20.57 -10.92 17.83
C SER A 34 -21.09 -9.49 17.97
N TYR A 35 -20.61 -8.55 17.13
CA TYR A 35 -21.14 -7.20 17.11
C TYR A 35 -22.65 -7.19 16.84
N SER A 36 -23.09 -7.85 15.79
CA SER A 36 -24.51 -7.88 15.40
C SER A 36 -25.43 -8.51 16.45
N SER A 37 -24.91 -9.39 17.30
CA SER A 37 -25.66 -10.06 18.36
C SER A 37 -25.65 -9.33 19.70
N CYS A 38 -24.66 -8.48 19.96
CA CYS A 38 -24.40 -7.91 21.30
C CYS A 38 -24.77 -6.44 21.43
N THR A 39 -24.85 -5.67 20.35
CA THR A 39 -25.05 -4.22 20.47
C THR A 39 -26.13 -3.66 19.55
N SER A 40 -26.84 -2.63 20.07
CA SER A 40 -27.81 -1.83 19.32
C SER A 40 -27.47 -0.34 19.32
N ALA A 41 -26.69 0.13 20.29
CA ALA A 41 -26.36 1.54 20.49
C ALA A 41 -24.90 1.86 20.25
N LEU A 42 -24.00 0.89 20.40
CA LEU A 42 -22.57 1.09 20.24
C LEU A 42 -22.16 1.03 18.75
N ALA A 43 -21.44 2.04 18.28
CA ALA A 43 -20.92 2.05 16.92
C ALA A 43 -19.87 0.93 16.71
N PHE A 44 -19.85 0.32 15.52
CA PHE A 44 -18.98 -0.80 15.17
C PHE A 44 -17.49 -0.54 15.49
N GLU A 45 -16.97 0.64 15.12
CA GLU A 45 -15.58 1.01 15.44
C GLU A 45 -15.32 0.94 16.95
N LYS A 46 -16.25 1.44 17.78
CA LYS A 46 -16.10 1.43 19.24
C LYS A 46 -16.18 0.04 19.82
N PHE A 47 -17.03 -0.80 19.25
CA PHE A 47 -17.12 -2.20 19.65
C PHE A 47 -15.77 -2.92 19.42
N MET A 48 -15.15 -2.76 18.25
CA MET A 48 -13.85 -3.39 17.94
C MET A 48 -12.71 -2.89 18.83
N ILE A 49 -12.71 -1.58 19.18
CA ILE A 49 -11.75 -1.01 20.13
C ILE A 49 -11.89 -1.65 21.51
N LEU A 50 -13.12 -1.80 22.00
CA LEU A 50 -13.39 -2.39 23.32
C LEU A 50 -13.10 -3.90 23.32
N LEU A 51 -13.38 -4.58 22.23
CA LEU A 51 -13.06 -5.99 22.07
C LEU A 51 -11.54 -6.23 22.16
N ASN A 52 -10.76 -5.42 21.48
CA ASN A 52 -9.29 -5.49 21.59
C ASN A 52 -8.79 -5.17 23.01
N LEU A 53 -9.37 -4.14 23.64
CA LEU A 53 -9.04 -3.80 25.05
C LEU A 53 -9.33 -4.96 26.00
N ARG A 54 -10.49 -5.61 25.87
CA ARG A 54 -10.87 -6.76 26.69
C ARG A 54 -9.91 -7.92 26.54
N ASP A 55 -9.63 -8.30 25.28
CA ASP A 55 -8.91 -9.54 24.98
C ASP A 55 -7.39 -9.37 25.13
N ASN A 56 -6.86 -8.21 24.77
CA ASN A 56 -5.42 -7.93 24.71
C ASN A 56 -4.90 -6.99 25.79
N ASN A 57 -5.78 -6.43 26.63
CA ASN A 57 -5.47 -5.42 27.66
C ASN A 57 -4.75 -4.16 27.12
N ILE A 58 -4.92 -3.85 25.85
CA ILE A 58 -4.29 -2.70 25.18
C ILE A 58 -5.37 -1.83 24.52
N TYR A 59 -5.45 -0.57 24.95
CA TYR A 59 -6.33 0.40 24.32
C TYR A 59 -5.68 0.98 23.06
N ILE A 60 -6.34 0.83 21.93
CA ILE A 60 -5.96 1.42 20.64
C ILE A 60 -7.16 2.23 20.15
N LYS A 61 -6.94 3.51 19.82
CA LYS A 61 -8.04 4.43 19.45
C LYS A 61 -8.66 4.15 18.07
N THR A 62 -8.01 3.37 17.22
CA THR A 62 -8.50 2.91 15.92
C THR A 62 -9.10 1.50 16.05
N PRO A 63 -9.99 1.05 15.16
CA PRO A 63 -10.67 -0.24 15.26
C PRO A 63 -9.73 -1.40 14.87
N VAL A 64 -8.66 -1.56 15.63
CA VAL A 64 -7.64 -2.59 15.49
C VAL A 64 -7.88 -3.72 16.48
N TYR A 65 -7.64 -4.94 16.04
CA TYR A 65 -7.56 -6.11 16.90
C TYR A 65 -6.21 -6.81 16.72
N LEU A 66 -5.48 -6.95 17.82
CA LEU A 66 -4.16 -7.57 17.84
C LEU A 66 -4.25 -9.09 17.74
N CYS A 67 -3.47 -9.66 16.86
CA CYS A 67 -3.16 -11.08 16.75
C CYS A 67 -1.67 -11.30 17.06
N ASP A 68 -1.20 -12.54 17.04
CA ASP A 68 0.16 -12.87 17.46
C ASP A 68 1.25 -12.20 16.63
N LYS A 69 1.14 -12.27 15.29
CA LYS A 69 2.16 -11.75 14.34
C LYS A 69 1.65 -10.68 13.37
N TYR A 70 0.38 -10.35 13.47
CA TYR A 70 -0.29 -9.40 12.60
C TYR A 70 -1.42 -8.73 13.37
N PHE A 71 -2.07 -7.75 12.78
CA PHE A 71 -3.30 -7.20 13.32
C PHE A 71 -4.36 -7.05 12.23
N LEU A 72 -5.60 -7.04 12.67
CA LEU A 72 -6.77 -6.78 11.84
C LEU A 72 -7.21 -5.33 12.06
N TYR A 73 -7.47 -4.61 10.98
CA TYR A 73 -8.08 -3.30 11.02
C TYR A 73 -9.51 -3.43 10.48
N PHE A 74 -10.49 -3.24 11.34
CA PHE A 74 -11.91 -3.35 10.98
C PHE A 74 -12.41 -2.04 10.37
N PHE A 75 -12.26 -1.94 9.03
CA PHE A 75 -12.69 -0.77 8.29
C PHE A 75 -14.24 -0.64 8.28
N SER A 76 -14.94 -1.74 8.07
CA SER A 76 -16.39 -1.90 8.20
C SER A 76 -16.71 -3.36 8.56
N PRO A 77 -17.99 -3.71 8.83
CA PRO A 77 -18.38 -5.12 9.00
C PRO A 77 -18.05 -6.01 7.80
N GLU A 78 -18.00 -5.46 6.60
CA GLU A 78 -17.73 -6.19 5.35
C GLU A 78 -16.25 -6.18 4.94
N ILE A 79 -15.47 -5.24 5.48
CA ILE A 79 -14.09 -4.99 5.05
C ILE A 79 -13.16 -5.03 6.26
N VAL A 80 -12.32 -6.05 6.30
CA VAL A 80 -11.27 -6.21 7.30
C VAL A 80 -9.92 -6.22 6.61
N LEU A 81 -9.03 -5.31 7.00
CA LEU A 81 -7.69 -5.20 6.45
C LEU A 81 -6.70 -5.90 7.37
N THR A 82 -5.76 -6.63 6.80
CA THR A 82 -4.71 -7.35 7.54
C THR A 82 -3.36 -6.68 7.33
N PHE A 83 -2.61 -6.45 8.40
CA PHE A 83 -1.29 -5.82 8.37
C PHE A 83 -0.29 -6.60 9.22
N ASP A 84 0.99 -6.48 8.90
CA ASP A 84 2.06 -6.96 9.78
C ASP A 84 2.11 -6.14 11.07
N ILE A 85 2.54 -6.78 12.16
CA ILE A 85 2.57 -6.15 13.49
C ILE A 85 3.47 -4.90 13.55
N GLU A 86 4.50 -4.83 12.71
CA GLU A 86 5.43 -3.71 12.60
C GLU A 86 4.74 -2.41 12.21
N ASP A 87 3.58 -2.49 11.58
CA ASP A 87 2.80 -1.34 11.13
C ASP A 87 1.82 -0.83 12.17
N LEU A 88 1.70 -1.53 13.29
CA LEU A 88 0.74 -1.19 14.34
C LEU A 88 0.90 0.23 14.84
N PHE A 89 2.14 0.67 15.07
CA PHE A 89 2.41 2.03 15.57
C PHE A 89 1.78 3.10 14.66
N TYR A 90 1.92 2.94 13.35
CA TYR A 90 1.36 3.88 12.38
C TYR A 90 -0.17 3.85 12.36
N TYR A 91 -0.78 2.68 12.18
CA TYR A 91 -2.24 2.55 12.06
C TYR A 91 -3.00 2.65 13.38
N SER A 92 -2.33 2.52 14.52
CA SER A 92 -2.94 2.84 15.83
C SER A 92 -3.27 4.33 15.98
N GLY A 93 -2.54 5.17 15.26
CA GLY A 93 -2.67 6.64 15.27
C GLY A 93 -3.42 7.23 14.08
N HIS A 94 -3.49 6.53 12.96
CA HIS A 94 -4.04 7.03 11.70
C HIS A 94 -5.29 6.27 11.29
N LYS A 95 -6.41 6.99 11.18
CA LYS A 95 -7.66 6.39 10.67
C LYS A 95 -7.53 6.15 9.18
N ILE A 96 -7.79 4.91 8.75
CA ILE A 96 -7.86 4.53 7.34
C ILE A 96 -9.18 5.05 6.75
N MET A 97 -9.11 5.58 5.56
CA MET A 97 -10.24 6.05 4.75
C MET A 97 -10.21 5.36 3.39
N SER A 98 -11.32 5.40 2.64
CA SER A 98 -11.36 4.88 1.28
C SER A 98 -12.00 5.88 0.32
N ARG A 99 -11.55 5.84 -0.94
CA ARG A 99 -12.13 6.56 -2.06
C ARG A 99 -11.93 5.76 -3.35
N GLY A 100 -13.03 5.47 -4.06
CA GLY A 100 -12.95 4.74 -5.32
C GLY A 100 -12.30 3.36 -5.24
N GLY A 101 -12.46 2.66 -4.11
CA GLY A 101 -11.85 1.35 -3.86
C GLY A 101 -10.40 1.38 -3.37
N TYR A 102 -9.81 2.57 -3.19
CA TYR A 102 -8.44 2.72 -2.68
C TYR A 102 -8.45 3.15 -1.22
N PHE A 103 -7.61 2.51 -0.40
CA PHE A 103 -7.41 2.84 1.00
C PHE A 103 -6.25 3.84 1.16
N PHE A 104 -6.44 4.82 2.05
CA PHE A 104 -5.45 5.85 2.34
C PHE A 104 -5.60 6.37 3.78
N VAL A 105 -4.59 7.06 4.24
CA VAL A 105 -4.61 7.81 5.49
C VAL A 105 -4.35 9.28 5.22
N ASN A 106 -4.84 10.16 6.09
CA ASN A 106 -4.40 11.57 6.09
C ASN A 106 -3.19 11.70 7.02
N ASP A 107 -2.08 12.12 6.45
CA ASP A 107 -0.85 12.36 7.17
C ASP A 107 -0.31 13.75 6.80
N PHE A 108 -0.15 14.63 7.80
CA PHE A 108 0.25 16.03 7.61
C PHE A 108 -0.53 16.78 6.49
N GLY A 109 -1.84 16.54 6.40
CA GLY A 109 -2.71 17.17 5.40
C GLY A 109 -2.65 16.54 4.01
N MET A 110 -1.85 15.50 3.80
CA MET A 110 -1.74 14.77 2.55
C MET A 110 -2.44 13.41 2.62
N GLN A 111 -3.09 13.02 1.52
CA GLN A 111 -3.66 11.69 1.38
C GLN A 111 -2.58 10.72 0.91
N THR A 112 -2.15 9.84 1.81
CA THR A 112 -1.12 8.82 1.53
C THR A 112 -1.79 7.47 1.35
N SER A 113 -1.65 6.87 0.16
CA SER A 113 -2.14 5.51 -0.10
C SER A 113 -1.45 4.49 0.81
N ILE A 114 -2.20 3.51 1.29
CA ILE A 114 -1.64 2.37 2.03
C ILE A 114 -0.56 1.65 1.20
N LEU A 115 -0.75 1.56 -0.11
CA LEU A 115 0.19 0.93 -1.02
C LEU A 115 1.53 1.69 -1.16
N ALA A 116 1.55 2.98 -0.81
CA ALA A 116 2.78 3.79 -0.90
C ALA A 116 3.92 3.26 -0.01
N ARG A 117 3.60 2.60 1.12
CA ARG A 117 4.58 1.97 2.02
C ARG A 117 5.36 0.82 1.35
N PHE A 118 4.80 0.21 0.31
CA PHE A 118 5.46 -0.83 -0.50
C PHE A 118 6.25 -0.23 -1.68
N GLY A 119 6.35 1.10 -1.78
CA GLY A 119 6.93 1.78 -2.94
C GLY A 119 6.00 1.79 -4.17
N ILE A 120 4.72 1.38 -4.00
CA ILE A 120 3.73 1.36 -5.07
C ILE A 120 3.18 2.77 -5.28
N ARG A 121 3.29 3.28 -6.50
CA ARG A 121 2.90 4.64 -6.88
C ARG A 121 1.39 4.73 -7.10
N SER A 122 0.84 5.93 -6.97
CA SER A 122 -0.61 6.20 -7.10
C SER A 122 -1.22 5.80 -8.46
N HIS A 123 -0.41 5.74 -9.51
CA HIS A 123 -0.82 5.35 -10.86
C HIS A 123 -0.50 3.90 -11.22
N SER A 124 -0.01 3.10 -10.27
CA SER A 124 0.32 1.69 -10.46
C SER A 124 -0.96 0.86 -10.64
N VAL A 125 -0.90 -0.11 -11.54
CA VAL A 125 -2.03 -0.97 -11.92
C VAL A 125 -1.88 -2.34 -11.28
N LYS A 126 -2.90 -2.76 -10.52
CA LYS A 126 -2.96 -4.11 -9.94
C LYS A 126 -2.91 -5.17 -11.04
N GLY A 127 -2.20 -6.27 -10.77
CA GLY A 127 -1.97 -7.35 -11.73
C GLY A 127 -0.87 -7.08 -12.75
N LYS A 128 -0.40 -5.82 -12.84
CA LYS A 128 0.68 -5.42 -13.74
C LYS A 128 1.90 -4.88 -12.99
N ASP A 129 1.68 -3.86 -12.16
CA ASP A 129 2.76 -3.18 -11.44
C ASP A 129 2.95 -3.76 -10.04
N TYR A 130 1.91 -4.34 -9.48
CA TYR A 130 1.92 -5.08 -8.22
C TYR A 130 0.81 -6.14 -8.21
N LEU A 131 0.93 -7.10 -7.30
CA LEU A 131 -0.06 -8.16 -7.11
C LEU A 131 -0.17 -8.56 -5.64
N PHE A 132 -1.29 -9.16 -5.28
CA PHE A 132 -1.51 -9.85 -4.01
C PHE A 132 -1.31 -11.35 -4.24
N ARG A 133 -0.28 -11.93 -3.62
CA ARG A 133 0.16 -13.32 -3.88
C ARG A 133 -0.89 -14.37 -3.53
N ASN A 134 -1.66 -14.12 -2.46
CA ASN A 134 -2.75 -15.00 -2.03
C ASN A 134 -4.10 -14.66 -2.67
N GLY A 135 -4.17 -13.60 -3.50
CA GLY A 135 -5.38 -13.11 -4.13
C GLY A 135 -6.28 -12.24 -3.25
N ASP A 136 -5.97 -12.07 -1.97
CA ASP A 136 -6.72 -11.21 -1.06
C ASP A 136 -6.20 -9.76 -1.11
N GLU A 137 -7.03 -8.86 -1.63
CA GLU A 137 -6.71 -7.43 -1.80
C GLU A 137 -6.80 -6.63 -0.49
N HIS A 138 -7.29 -7.25 0.57
CA HIS A 138 -7.36 -6.67 1.90
C HIS A 138 -6.21 -7.14 2.82
N ASP A 139 -5.38 -8.05 2.35
CA ASP A 139 -4.20 -8.52 3.07
C ASP A 139 -2.96 -7.71 2.65
N PHE A 140 -2.66 -6.67 3.43
CA PHE A 140 -1.53 -5.75 3.24
C PHE A 140 -0.26 -6.18 3.96
N ARG A 141 -0.06 -7.46 4.23
CA ARG A 141 1.21 -7.95 4.77
C ARG A 141 2.30 -7.91 3.69
N TYR A 142 3.55 -7.64 4.11
CA TYR A 142 4.70 -7.61 3.20
C TYR A 142 4.91 -8.93 2.46
N SER A 143 4.57 -10.05 3.10
CA SER A 143 4.64 -11.37 2.48
C SER A 143 3.64 -11.54 1.32
N ASN A 144 2.54 -10.78 1.32
CA ASN A 144 1.46 -10.89 0.33
C ASN A 144 1.58 -9.88 -0.81
N VAL A 145 1.97 -8.63 -0.50
CA VAL A 145 2.08 -7.58 -1.51
C VAL A 145 3.39 -7.69 -2.28
N ALA A 146 3.34 -8.02 -3.56
CA ALA A 146 4.50 -8.14 -4.43
C ALA A 146 4.55 -6.99 -5.44
N VAL A 147 5.63 -6.22 -5.44
CA VAL A 147 5.88 -5.16 -6.43
C VAL A 147 6.55 -5.79 -7.65
N VAL A 148 5.94 -5.64 -8.83
CA VAL A 148 6.42 -6.16 -10.11
C VAL A 148 7.22 -5.09 -10.86
N ASN A 149 6.63 -3.89 -11.03
CA ASN A 149 7.27 -2.76 -11.73
C ASN A 149 7.61 -1.65 -10.73
N ARG A 150 8.86 -1.67 -10.27
CA ARG A 150 9.36 -0.76 -9.23
C ARG A 150 9.65 0.65 -9.74
N TYR A 151 10.19 0.76 -10.95
CA TYR A 151 10.73 2.00 -11.47
C TYR A 151 9.83 2.72 -12.47
N ASN A 152 9.91 4.06 -12.53
CA ASN A 152 9.21 4.88 -13.50
C ASN A 152 9.60 4.50 -14.92
N GLY A 153 8.60 4.31 -15.78
CA GLY A 153 8.80 4.00 -17.19
C GLY A 153 9.36 2.61 -17.48
N VAL A 154 9.62 1.78 -16.47
CA VAL A 154 10.12 0.40 -16.60
C VAL A 154 8.96 -0.56 -16.45
N GLU A 155 8.89 -1.53 -17.34
CA GLU A 155 7.88 -2.59 -17.38
C GLU A 155 8.57 -3.93 -17.59
N GLN A 156 8.33 -4.88 -16.68
CA GLN A 156 8.75 -6.25 -16.87
C GLN A 156 7.94 -6.90 -17.99
N ILE A 157 8.63 -7.54 -18.92
CA ILE A 157 8.02 -8.25 -20.04
C ILE A 157 8.65 -9.64 -20.16
N GLU A 158 7.87 -10.60 -20.62
CA GLU A 158 8.41 -11.92 -20.99
C GLU A 158 8.54 -12.00 -22.51
N LYS A 159 9.72 -12.44 -22.98
CA LYS A 159 9.98 -12.69 -24.40
C LYS A 159 10.84 -13.93 -24.58
N ASN A 160 10.33 -14.90 -25.33
CA ASN A 160 11.00 -16.18 -25.58
C ASN A 160 11.44 -16.89 -24.27
N GLY A 161 10.56 -16.93 -23.26
CA GLY A 161 10.82 -17.55 -21.96
C GLY A 161 11.85 -16.82 -21.10
N ARG A 162 12.23 -15.58 -21.46
CA ARG A 162 13.14 -14.74 -20.68
C ARG A 162 12.46 -13.48 -20.17
N ILE A 163 12.72 -13.15 -18.92
CA ILE A 163 12.28 -11.88 -18.32
C ILE A 163 13.23 -10.78 -18.84
N LEU A 164 12.63 -9.74 -19.39
CA LEU A 164 13.30 -8.53 -19.86
C LEU A 164 12.57 -7.30 -19.30
N TYR A 165 13.25 -6.16 -19.32
CA TYR A 165 12.73 -4.90 -18.81
C TYR A 165 12.67 -3.88 -19.93
N ARG A 166 11.45 -3.48 -20.31
CA ARG A 166 11.22 -2.49 -21.35
C ARG A 166 11.08 -1.12 -20.72
N THR A 167 11.89 -0.18 -21.20
CA THR A 167 11.82 1.22 -20.76
C THR A 167 11.06 2.07 -21.78
N ARG A 168 10.10 2.83 -21.30
CA ARG A 168 9.30 3.79 -22.07
C ARG A 168 9.19 5.11 -21.35
N ILE A 169 9.05 6.20 -22.11
CA ILE A 169 8.75 7.52 -21.60
C ILE A 169 7.55 8.11 -22.36
N HIS A 170 6.69 8.83 -21.65
CA HIS A 170 5.52 9.46 -22.25
C HIS A 170 5.80 10.96 -22.46
N ILE A 171 5.89 11.38 -23.71
CA ILE A 171 6.06 12.79 -24.12
C ILE A 171 4.72 13.32 -24.65
N ASN A 172 4.48 13.18 -25.95
CA ASN A 172 3.19 13.37 -26.62
C ASN A 172 2.60 12.04 -27.08
N GLY A 173 3.13 10.94 -26.55
CA GLY A 173 2.87 9.54 -26.80
C GLY A 173 3.91 8.68 -26.09
N ASN A 174 3.80 7.35 -26.19
CA ASN A 174 4.70 6.43 -25.56
C ASN A 174 5.91 6.12 -26.46
N TYR A 175 7.10 6.54 -26.05
CA TYR A 175 8.34 6.28 -26.75
C TYR A 175 9.14 5.17 -26.04
N THR A 176 9.53 4.14 -26.78
CA THR A 176 10.39 3.07 -26.27
C THR A 176 11.85 3.52 -26.29
N ILE A 177 12.46 3.53 -25.10
CA ILE A 177 13.87 3.86 -24.89
C ILE A 177 14.76 2.65 -25.23
N GLY A 178 14.37 1.49 -24.73
CA GLY A 178 15.08 0.24 -24.95
C GLY A 178 14.43 -0.94 -24.24
N THR A 179 15.09 -2.11 -24.37
CA THR A 179 14.76 -3.34 -23.63
C THR A 179 16.08 -3.91 -23.10
N TYR A 180 16.10 -4.23 -21.81
CA TYR A 180 17.30 -4.56 -21.05
C TYR A 180 17.13 -5.89 -20.32
N THR A 181 18.22 -6.50 -19.92
CA THR A 181 18.22 -7.74 -19.14
C THR A 181 18.17 -7.49 -17.63
N SER A 182 18.51 -6.28 -17.20
CA SER A 182 18.48 -5.85 -15.80
C SER A 182 17.46 -4.74 -15.59
N GLU A 183 16.72 -4.82 -14.49
CA GLU A 183 15.79 -3.78 -14.06
C GLU A 183 16.52 -2.47 -13.75
N ASN A 184 17.72 -2.56 -13.15
CA ASN A 184 18.56 -1.40 -12.86
C ASN A 184 19.04 -0.70 -14.14
N GLU A 185 19.49 -1.47 -15.16
CA GLU A 185 19.83 -0.89 -16.47
C GLU A 185 18.64 -0.17 -17.10
N ALA A 186 17.47 -0.76 -17.05
CA ALA A 186 16.23 -0.17 -17.56
C ALA A 186 15.87 1.13 -16.84
N ALA A 187 16.02 1.17 -15.51
CA ALA A 187 15.78 2.35 -14.69
C ALA A 187 16.79 3.48 -14.94
N ILE A 188 18.07 3.12 -15.11
CA ILE A 188 19.14 4.07 -15.47
C ILE A 188 18.94 4.60 -16.90
N ALA A 189 18.51 3.74 -17.82
CA ALA A 189 18.18 4.16 -19.19
C ALA A 189 17.03 5.19 -19.21
N TYR A 190 16.03 5.04 -18.33
CA TYR A 190 14.98 6.03 -18.17
C TYR A 190 15.54 7.38 -17.69
N ASN A 191 16.41 7.37 -16.66
CA ASN A 191 17.04 8.59 -16.16
C ASN A 191 17.88 9.28 -17.25
N ARG A 192 18.67 8.50 -18.00
CA ARG A 192 19.46 9.02 -19.13
C ARG A 192 18.57 9.61 -20.23
N ALA A 193 17.42 9.00 -20.49
CA ALA A 193 16.47 9.54 -21.46
C ALA A 193 15.88 10.89 -21.01
N ILE A 194 15.64 11.09 -19.71
CA ILE A 194 15.24 12.39 -19.16
C ILE A 194 16.32 13.45 -19.44
N ASP A 195 17.60 13.12 -19.22
CA ASP A 195 18.70 14.05 -19.44
C ASP A 195 18.79 14.46 -20.92
N LEU A 196 18.70 13.48 -21.85
CA LEU A 196 18.69 13.76 -23.29
C LEU A 196 17.49 14.65 -23.71
N LEU A 197 16.32 14.46 -23.09
CA LEU A 197 15.17 15.31 -23.34
C LEU A 197 15.36 16.73 -22.81
N ALA A 198 15.93 16.88 -21.62
CA ALA A 198 16.21 18.18 -21.04
C ALA A 198 17.22 19.00 -21.86
N GLU A 199 18.18 18.34 -22.53
CA GLU A 199 19.11 18.99 -23.46
C GLU A 199 18.42 19.46 -24.74
N GLN A 200 17.44 18.71 -25.25
CA GLN A 200 16.75 19.00 -26.50
C GLN A 200 15.54 19.94 -26.35
N LEU A 201 14.89 19.91 -25.21
CA LEU A 201 13.65 20.62 -24.90
C LEU A 201 13.74 21.30 -23.53
N PRO A 202 14.35 22.49 -23.40
CA PRO A 202 14.59 23.16 -22.12
C PRO A 202 13.31 23.44 -21.30
N ASP A 203 12.18 23.66 -21.96
CA ASP A 203 10.87 23.96 -21.32
C ASP A 203 10.04 22.69 -21.02
N PHE A 204 10.69 21.53 -21.05
CA PHE A 204 9.98 20.26 -20.98
C PHE A 204 9.65 19.85 -19.54
N LYS A 205 8.56 19.04 -19.39
CA LYS A 205 8.02 18.57 -18.11
C LYS A 205 9.09 18.00 -17.19
N ASN A 206 9.02 18.32 -15.91
CA ASN A 206 9.83 17.65 -14.89
C ASN A 206 9.39 16.20 -14.74
N TYR A 207 10.22 15.26 -15.20
CA TYR A 207 10.05 13.83 -14.93
C TYR A 207 10.67 13.45 -13.60
N THR A 208 9.99 12.58 -12.87
CA THR A 208 10.57 11.98 -11.66
C THR A 208 11.61 10.93 -12.04
N ARG A 209 12.86 11.13 -11.64
CA ARG A 209 13.95 10.18 -11.84
C ARG A 209 13.77 8.95 -10.95
N ASN A 210 14.30 7.84 -11.41
CA ASN A 210 14.40 6.64 -10.61
C ASN A 210 15.60 6.74 -9.66
N TYR A 211 15.36 6.43 -8.39
CA TYR A 211 16.41 6.18 -7.42
C TYR A 211 16.65 4.67 -7.34
N ILE A 212 17.88 4.23 -7.57
CA ILE A 212 18.23 2.81 -7.62
C ILE A 212 19.03 2.48 -6.35
N GLU A 213 18.36 1.79 -5.43
CA GLU A 213 18.98 1.34 -4.18
C GLU A 213 20.04 0.26 -4.43
N GLY A 214 21.07 0.25 -3.61
CA GLY A 214 22.10 -0.80 -3.62
C GLY A 214 23.16 -0.68 -4.70
N LEU A 215 23.11 0.35 -5.57
CA LEU A 215 24.18 0.66 -6.51
C LEU A 215 25.13 1.72 -5.94
N SER A 216 26.44 1.48 -6.06
CA SER A 216 27.42 2.53 -5.82
C SER A 216 27.40 3.59 -6.93
N HIS A 217 27.91 4.78 -6.64
CA HIS A 217 28.02 5.85 -7.64
C HIS A 217 28.84 5.46 -8.86
N ILE A 218 29.86 4.61 -8.68
CA ILE A 218 30.73 4.13 -9.76
C ILE A 218 29.95 3.17 -10.67
N GLU A 219 29.22 2.22 -10.10
CA GLU A 219 28.38 1.28 -10.86
C GLU A 219 27.29 2.02 -11.63
N TYR A 220 26.61 2.97 -10.97
CA TYR A 220 25.60 3.82 -11.62
C TYR A 220 26.20 4.54 -12.83
N ALA A 221 27.33 5.24 -12.64
CA ALA A 221 27.99 5.99 -13.71
C ALA A 221 28.46 5.09 -14.86
N SER A 222 28.97 3.89 -14.55
CA SER A 222 29.37 2.91 -15.54
C SER A 222 28.20 2.48 -16.42
N ILE A 223 27.07 2.10 -15.80
CA ILE A 223 25.86 1.72 -16.53
C ILE A 223 25.29 2.91 -17.31
N TYR A 224 25.20 4.08 -16.68
CA TYR A 224 24.69 5.29 -17.32
C TYR A 224 25.45 5.65 -18.61
N ASN A 225 26.76 5.52 -18.61
CA ASN A 225 27.60 5.82 -19.78
C ASN A 225 27.48 4.78 -20.89
N THR A 226 27.25 3.51 -20.54
CA THR A 226 27.25 2.39 -21.48
C THR A 226 25.87 1.97 -21.96
N VAL A 227 24.80 2.27 -21.20
CA VAL A 227 23.42 1.84 -21.50
C VAL A 227 22.97 2.37 -22.87
N LYS A 228 22.44 1.46 -23.68
CA LYS A 228 22.04 1.78 -25.06
C LYS A 228 20.63 2.39 -25.08
N ILE A 229 20.53 3.58 -25.65
CA ILE A 229 19.26 4.27 -25.94
C ILE A 229 18.90 4.07 -27.42
N SER A 230 17.63 3.81 -27.72
CA SER A 230 17.19 3.60 -29.10
C SER A 230 17.50 4.82 -29.98
N ARG A 231 17.90 4.55 -31.24
CA ARG A 231 18.21 5.63 -32.21
C ARG A 231 17.02 6.56 -32.45
N ARG A 232 15.80 6.01 -32.48
CA ARG A 232 14.57 6.80 -32.67
C ARG A 232 14.34 7.82 -31.56
N PHE A 233 14.80 7.53 -30.36
CA PHE A 233 14.66 8.42 -29.22
C PHE A 233 15.77 9.48 -29.15
N ARG A 234 16.97 9.18 -29.65
CA ARG A 234 18.08 10.15 -29.66
C ARG A 234 17.90 11.32 -30.62
N HIS A 235 17.00 11.20 -31.56
CA HIS A 235 16.69 12.21 -32.58
C HIS A 235 15.23 12.69 -32.44
N TYR A 236 14.76 12.75 -31.20
CA TYR A 236 13.47 13.32 -30.89
C TYR A 236 13.56 14.86 -30.90
#